data_8e306179e81c196561b998f9ef1c01ad
#
_entry.id   8e306179e81c196561b998f9ef1c01ad
#
_cell.length_a   1.000
_cell.length_b   1.000
_cell.length_c   1.000
_cell.angle_alpha   90.00
_cell.angle_beta   90.00
_cell.angle_gamma   90.00
#
_symmetry.space_group_name_H-M   'P 1'
#
loop_
_entity.id
_entity.type
_entity.pdbx_description
1 polymer ?
#
loop_
_entity_poly.entity_id
_entity_poly.type
_entity_poly.pdbx_seq_one_letter_code
_entity_poly.pdbx_strand_id
1 'polypeptide(L)'
;MGALVDFWGVVRKLEDGREIEGIEYEAHREMAEHQLRRIAEQAAENFGLRVVLIHHRIGFIAVGAPSLFLRVTSLHREEAFGASQWIVDELKKKVPIWKKPRLRQGYGVAGMPSQEAMRI
;
A
#
# COMPACT_ATOMS: atom_id res chain seq x y z
N MET A 1 -28.48 6.73 -1.94
CA MET A 1 -27.28 7.37 -2.47
C MET A 1 -26.09 6.43 -2.25
N GLY A 2 -25.23 6.31 -3.23
CA GLY A 2 -24.06 5.45 -3.10
C GLY A 2 -22.82 6.22 -2.68
N ALA A 3 -21.83 5.49 -2.21
CA ALA A 3 -20.54 6.06 -1.85
C ALA A 3 -19.42 5.35 -2.58
N LEU A 4 -18.50 6.12 -3.13
CA LEU A 4 -17.28 5.61 -3.73
C LEU A 4 -16.10 6.30 -3.06
N VAL A 5 -15.15 5.51 -2.55
CA VAL A 5 -13.96 6.04 -1.93
C VAL A 5 -12.73 5.51 -2.66
N ASP A 6 -11.86 6.42 -3.07
CA ASP A 6 -10.55 6.09 -3.62
C ASP A 6 -9.51 6.52 -2.61
N PHE A 7 -8.60 5.60 -2.32
CA PHE A 7 -7.46 5.89 -1.46
C PHE A 7 -6.16 5.66 -2.23
N TRP A 8 -5.24 6.61 -2.13
CA TRP A 8 -3.93 6.52 -2.74
C TRP A 8 -2.87 6.55 -1.65
N GLY A 9 -2.06 5.50 -1.58
CA GLY A 9 -0.89 5.50 -0.71
C GLY A 9 0.29 6.05 -1.48
N VAL A 10 0.83 7.17 -1.03
CA VAL A 10 1.87 7.90 -1.75
C VAL A 10 3.19 7.79 -1.00
N VAL A 11 4.27 7.61 -1.74
CA VAL A 11 5.61 7.54 -1.14
C VAL A 11 6.00 8.91 -0.61
N ARG A 12 6.29 8.96 0.68
CA ARG A 12 6.67 10.20 1.36
C ARG A 12 8.15 10.47 1.23
N LYS A 13 8.51 11.75 1.30
CA LYS A 13 9.89 12.19 1.19
C LYS A 13 10.78 11.69 2.33
N LEU A 14 10.21 11.57 3.52
CA LEU A 14 10.96 11.15 4.72
C LEU A 14 10.56 9.75 5.14
N GLU A 15 11.56 8.93 5.40
CA GLU A 15 11.39 7.59 5.94
C GLU A 15 12.37 7.44 7.09
N ASP A 16 11.84 7.21 8.30
CA ASP A 16 12.66 7.12 9.52
C ASP A 16 13.58 8.33 9.69
N GLY A 17 13.06 9.52 9.39
CA GLY A 17 13.80 10.77 9.56
C GLY A 17 14.81 11.06 8.47
N ARG A 18 14.95 10.22 7.46
CA ARG A 18 15.90 10.41 6.37
C ARG A 18 15.20 10.71 5.08
N GLU A 19 15.79 11.59 4.27
CA GLU A 19 15.27 11.86 2.93
C GLU A 19 15.56 10.68 2.01
N ILE A 20 14.53 10.28 1.28
CA ILE A 20 14.64 9.21 0.30
C ILE A 20 14.25 9.73 -1.07
N GLU A 21 14.69 9.05 -2.12
CA GLU A 21 14.26 9.37 -3.47
C GLU A 21 13.13 8.48 -3.92
N GLY A 22 12.91 7.38 -3.23
CA GLY A 22 11.83 6.48 -3.51
C GLY A 22 11.94 5.20 -2.70
N ILE A 23 11.04 4.28 -2.95
CA ILE A 23 11.01 2.99 -2.28
C ILE A 23 10.98 1.90 -3.33
N GLU A 24 11.83 0.91 -3.13
CA GLU A 24 11.80 -0.31 -3.93
C GLU A 24 10.87 -1.31 -3.24
N TYR A 25 9.81 -1.70 -3.92
CA TYR A 25 8.86 -2.67 -3.38
C TYR A 25 9.10 -4.03 -4.01
N GLU A 26 9.24 -5.04 -3.18
CA GLU A 26 9.38 -6.42 -3.62
C GLU A 26 8.31 -7.28 -2.98
N ALA A 27 7.87 -8.31 -3.67
CA ALA A 27 6.82 -9.16 -3.16
C ALA A 27 7.03 -10.61 -3.57
N HIS A 28 6.52 -11.52 -2.73
CA HIS A 28 6.25 -12.88 -3.16
C HIS A 28 4.93 -12.80 -3.92
N ARG A 29 5.02 -12.70 -5.22
CA ARG A 29 3.89 -12.28 -6.04
C ARG A 29 2.63 -13.12 -5.91
N GLU A 30 2.75 -14.42 -6.04
CA GLU A 30 1.58 -15.30 -5.94
C GLU A 30 0.91 -15.20 -4.59
N MET A 31 1.70 -15.22 -3.53
CA MET A 31 1.18 -15.14 -2.18
C MET A 31 0.57 -13.77 -1.91
N ALA A 32 1.21 -12.72 -2.40
CA ALA A 32 0.69 -11.35 -2.25
C ALA A 32 -0.66 -11.21 -2.95
N GLU A 33 -0.76 -11.68 -4.18
CA GLU A 33 -2.02 -11.62 -4.93
C GLU A 33 -3.12 -12.43 -4.25
N HIS A 34 -2.77 -13.60 -3.73
CA HIS A 34 -3.72 -14.43 -3.01
C HIS A 34 -4.25 -13.72 -1.77
N GLN A 35 -3.36 -13.12 -0.98
CA GLN A 35 -3.77 -12.41 0.22
C GLN A 35 -4.57 -11.16 -0.09
N LEU A 36 -4.20 -10.42 -1.13
CA LEU A 36 -4.98 -9.26 -1.55
C LEU A 36 -6.39 -9.64 -1.94
N ARG A 37 -6.53 -10.75 -2.67
CA ARG A 37 -7.85 -11.25 -3.06
C ARG A 37 -8.68 -11.63 -1.84
N ARG A 38 -8.08 -12.29 -0.88
CA ARG A 38 -8.78 -12.67 0.35
C ARG A 38 -9.23 -11.45 1.14
N ILE A 39 -8.38 -10.45 1.24
CA ILE A 39 -8.72 -9.20 1.93
C ILE A 39 -9.89 -8.53 1.23
N ALA A 40 -9.85 -8.47 -0.10
CA ALA A 40 -10.95 -7.87 -0.87
C ALA A 40 -12.26 -8.60 -0.64
N GLU A 41 -12.23 -9.93 -0.63
CA GLU A 41 -13.43 -10.75 -0.40
C GLU A 41 -13.98 -10.54 1.00
N GLN A 42 -13.11 -10.52 2.00
CA GLN A 42 -13.52 -10.30 3.38
C GLN A 42 -14.10 -8.90 3.58
N ALA A 43 -13.48 -7.91 2.97
CA ALA A 43 -13.99 -6.54 3.05
C ALA A 43 -15.36 -6.42 2.42
N ALA A 44 -15.52 -7.00 1.23
CA ALA A 44 -16.80 -6.97 0.53
C ALA A 44 -17.91 -7.58 1.39
N GLU A 45 -17.62 -8.69 2.01
CA GLU A 45 -18.59 -9.37 2.87
C GLU A 45 -18.86 -8.62 4.15
N ASN A 46 -17.82 -8.18 4.86
CA ASN A 46 -17.96 -7.57 6.18
C ASN A 46 -18.60 -6.18 6.11
N PHE A 47 -18.35 -5.45 5.05
CA PHE A 47 -18.84 -4.07 4.93
C PHE A 47 -19.94 -3.91 3.89
N GLY A 48 -20.35 -5.00 3.25
CA GLY A 48 -21.40 -4.93 2.23
C GLY A 48 -21.01 -4.10 1.02
N LEU A 49 -19.77 -4.29 0.54
CA LEU A 49 -19.26 -3.52 -0.57
C LEU A 49 -19.69 -4.13 -1.90
N ARG A 50 -19.92 -3.29 -2.89
CA ARG A 50 -20.25 -3.72 -4.24
C ARG A 50 -19.01 -3.90 -5.10
N VAL A 51 -18.02 -3.02 -4.92
CA VAL A 51 -16.77 -3.07 -5.66
C VAL A 51 -15.62 -2.92 -4.67
N VAL A 52 -14.62 -3.76 -4.83
CA VAL A 52 -13.35 -3.63 -4.11
C VAL A 52 -12.24 -3.83 -5.12
N LEU A 53 -11.43 -2.80 -5.32
CA LEU A 53 -10.24 -2.87 -6.15
C LEU A 53 -9.04 -2.53 -5.28
N ILE A 54 -8.04 -3.40 -5.28
CA ILE A 54 -6.80 -3.16 -4.55
C ILE A 54 -5.65 -3.37 -5.52
N HIS A 55 -4.80 -2.36 -5.66
CA HIS A 55 -3.71 -2.40 -6.61
C HIS A 55 -2.44 -1.91 -5.92
N HIS A 56 -1.45 -2.78 -5.79
CA HIS A 56 -0.16 -2.40 -5.23
C HIS A 56 0.92 -2.52 -6.30
N ARG A 57 1.70 -1.47 -6.46
CA ARG A 57 2.78 -1.45 -7.44
C ARG A 57 4.02 -2.12 -6.85
N ILE A 58 4.76 -2.80 -7.71
CA ILE A 58 6.02 -3.45 -7.37
C ILE A 58 7.13 -2.76 -8.15
N GLY A 59 8.33 -2.79 -7.63
CA GLY A 59 9.46 -2.12 -8.22
C GLY A 59 9.73 -0.78 -7.56
N PHE A 60 10.47 0.06 -8.22
CA PHE A 60 10.84 1.37 -7.67
C PHE A 60 9.73 2.38 -7.89
N ILE A 61 9.31 3.00 -6.79
CA ILE A 61 8.29 4.04 -6.80
C ILE A 61 8.91 5.32 -6.23
N ALA A 62 8.95 6.36 -7.03
CA ALA A 62 9.57 7.61 -6.61
C ALA A 62 8.73 8.34 -5.57
N VAL A 63 9.40 9.17 -4.78
CA VAL A 63 8.71 10.08 -3.86
C VAL A 63 7.66 10.88 -4.60
N GLY A 64 6.48 10.99 -4.01
CA GLY A 64 5.35 11.69 -4.61
C GLY A 64 4.48 10.83 -5.51
N ALA A 65 4.95 9.62 -5.88
CA ALA A 65 4.16 8.73 -6.70
C ALA A 65 3.40 7.73 -5.82
N PRO A 66 2.25 7.25 -6.30
CA PRO A 66 1.48 6.28 -5.53
C PRO A 66 2.04 4.87 -5.66
N SER A 67 2.05 4.15 -4.55
CA SER A 67 2.41 2.74 -4.53
C SER A 67 1.18 1.87 -4.34
N LEU A 68 0.12 2.42 -3.78
CA LEU A 68 -1.10 1.70 -3.47
C LEU A 68 -2.30 2.49 -3.96
N PHE A 69 -3.21 1.79 -4.61
CA PHE A 69 -4.51 2.33 -4.97
C PHE A 69 -5.59 1.38 -4.49
N LEU A 70 -6.63 1.94 -3.93
CA LEU A 70 -7.74 1.13 -3.50
C LEU A 70 -9.04 1.89 -3.78
N ARG A 71 -10.04 1.17 -4.27
CA ARG A 71 -11.37 1.74 -4.52
C ARG A 71 -12.40 0.82 -3.90
N VAL A 72 -13.32 1.40 -3.15
CA VAL A 72 -14.47 0.67 -2.64
C VAL A 72 -15.75 1.44 -2.91
N THR A 73 -16.83 0.70 -3.13
CA THR A 73 -18.15 1.30 -3.25
C THR A 73 -19.12 0.62 -2.31
N SER A 74 -20.01 1.41 -1.72
CA SER A 74 -21.03 0.91 -0.82
C SER A 74 -22.28 1.76 -0.94
N LEU A 75 -23.36 1.36 -0.26
CA LEU A 75 -24.57 2.16 -0.23
C LEU A 75 -24.39 3.42 0.59
N HIS A 76 -23.62 3.34 1.68
CA HIS A 76 -23.41 4.47 2.58
C HIS A 76 -21.92 4.73 2.82
N ARG A 77 -21.59 5.99 3.10
CA ARG A 77 -20.19 6.40 3.27
C ARG A 77 -19.49 5.76 4.46
N GLU A 78 -20.22 5.44 5.51
CA GLU A 78 -19.61 4.83 6.69
C GLU A 78 -18.91 3.52 6.36
N GLU A 79 -19.58 2.66 5.60
CA GLU A 79 -19.00 1.40 5.19
C GLU A 79 -17.80 1.61 4.26
N ALA A 80 -17.91 2.55 3.34
CA ALA A 80 -16.83 2.82 2.40
C ALA A 80 -15.57 3.34 3.11
N PHE A 81 -15.72 4.27 4.03
CA PHE A 81 -14.59 4.78 4.80
C PHE A 81 -14.01 3.72 5.73
N GLY A 82 -14.88 3.02 6.46
CA GLY A 82 -14.45 1.97 7.38
C GLY A 82 -13.73 0.84 6.67
N ALA A 83 -14.25 0.43 5.53
CA ALA A 83 -13.63 -0.61 4.72
C ALA A 83 -12.26 -0.19 4.21
N SER A 84 -12.13 1.06 3.78
CA SER A 84 -10.86 1.56 3.27
C SER A 84 -9.78 1.48 4.33
N GLN A 85 -10.07 1.93 5.54
CA GLN A 85 -9.12 1.85 6.63
C GLN A 85 -8.79 0.40 6.98
N TRP A 86 -9.81 -0.43 7.09
CA TRP A 86 -9.63 -1.84 7.43
C TRP A 86 -8.76 -2.55 6.40
N ILE A 87 -8.99 -2.29 5.11
CA ILE A 87 -8.21 -2.91 4.03
C ILE A 87 -6.73 -2.53 4.15
N VAL A 88 -6.44 -1.25 4.35
CA VAL A 88 -5.05 -0.80 4.48
C VAL A 88 -4.37 -1.45 5.69
N ASP A 89 -5.07 -1.54 6.82
CA ASP A 89 -4.53 -2.16 8.01
C ASP A 89 -4.24 -3.64 7.80
N GLU A 90 -5.18 -4.37 7.16
CA GLU A 90 -5.00 -5.79 6.89
C GLU A 90 -3.87 -6.04 5.90
N LEU A 91 -3.76 -5.18 4.91
CA LEU A 91 -2.72 -5.28 3.90
C LEU A 91 -1.34 -5.19 4.55
N LYS A 92 -1.16 -4.25 5.45
CA LYS A 92 0.11 -4.08 6.16
C LYS A 92 0.47 -5.26 7.05
N LYS A 93 -0.53 -5.96 7.56
CA LYS A 93 -0.30 -7.11 8.45
C LYS A 93 -0.04 -8.39 7.69
N LYS A 94 -0.73 -8.62 6.58
CA LYS A 94 -0.84 -9.96 5.99
C LYS A 94 -0.18 -10.14 4.64
N VAL A 95 0.01 -9.06 3.89
CA VAL A 95 0.50 -9.19 2.52
C VAL A 95 2.03 -9.14 2.50
N PRO A 96 2.68 -10.16 1.91
CA PRO A 96 4.14 -10.22 1.89
C PRO A 96 4.72 -9.30 0.82
N ILE A 97 4.71 -8.02 1.12
CA ILE A 97 5.34 -6.99 0.31
C ILE A 97 6.35 -6.27 1.21
N TRP A 98 7.59 -6.20 0.74
CA TRP A 98 8.67 -5.56 1.48
C TRP A 98 9.02 -4.25 0.83
N LYS A 99 9.40 -3.27 1.65
CA LYS A 99 9.85 -1.99 1.13
C LYS A 99 11.30 -1.75 1.52
N LYS A 100 12.07 -1.28 0.56
CA LYS A 100 13.46 -0.89 0.74
C LYS A 100 13.58 0.57 0.36
N PRO A 101 13.67 1.48 1.34
CA PRO A 101 13.86 2.89 1.04
C PRO A 101 15.19 3.10 0.35
N ARG A 102 15.20 3.93 -0.69
CA ARG A 102 16.42 4.30 -1.38
C ARG A 102 16.79 5.70 -0.96
N LEU A 103 17.91 5.84 -0.28
CA LEU A 103 18.37 7.12 0.21
C LEU A 103 18.68 8.06 -0.93
N ARG A 104 18.46 9.35 -0.68
CA ARG A 104 18.74 10.36 -1.66
C ARG A 104 20.23 10.42 -1.95
N GLN A 105 20.57 10.56 -3.24
CA GLN A 105 21.93 10.61 -3.73
C GLN A 105 22.65 11.87 -3.29
N GLY A 106 23.96 11.82 -3.38
CA GLY A 106 24.79 12.99 -3.17
C GLY A 106 25.32 13.16 -1.77
N TYR A 107 25.11 12.23 -0.94
CA TYR A 107 25.54 12.34 0.43
C TYR A 107 26.61 11.33 0.74
N GLY A 108 27.60 11.23 0.01
CA GLY A 108 28.77 10.51 0.35
C GLY A 108 28.62 9.20 1.12
N VAL A 109 27.48 8.87 1.49
CA VAL A 109 27.23 7.63 2.19
C VAL A 109 26.78 6.61 1.20
N ALA A 110 27.21 6.82 0.02
CA ALA A 110 27.01 5.88 -1.04
C ALA A 110 27.46 4.52 -0.54
N GLY A 111 26.69 3.54 -0.76
CA GLY A 111 27.05 2.22 -0.31
C GLY A 111 26.51 1.87 1.06
N MET A 112 25.80 2.78 1.64
CA MET A 112 25.08 2.49 2.88
C MET A 112 23.61 2.30 2.55
N PRO A 113 23.25 1.26 1.82
CA PRO A 113 21.87 1.02 1.51
C PRO A 113 21.13 0.68 2.77
N SER A 114 19.86 0.97 2.77
CA SER A 114 19.03 0.51 3.84
C SER A 114 19.08 -1.01 3.85
N GLN A 115 19.48 -1.56 4.95
CA GLN A 115 19.54 -3.01 5.11
C GLN A 115 18.19 -3.57 5.54
N GLU A 116 17.30 -2.70 5.91
CA GLU A 116 16.02 -3.14 6.40
C GLU A 116 14.99 -3.23 5.30
N ALA A 117 14.44 -4.41 5.11
CA ALA A 117 13.26 -4.60 4.31
C ALA A 117 12.10 -4.61 5.29
N MET A 118 11.18 -3.68 5.13
CA MET A 118 10.04 -3.59 6.01
C MET A 118 8.81 -4.12 5.31
N ARG A 119 8.04 -4.89 6.07
CA ARG A 119 6.78 -5.41 5.58
C ARG A 119 5.74 -4.31 5.65
N ILE A 120 5.02 -4.08 4.57
CA ILE A 120 3.97 -3.09 4.62
C ILE A 120 2.63 -3.66 5.07
#